data_eddcdcc14ad5742933639d880d978cea
#
_entry.id   eddcdcc14ad5742933639d880d978cea
#
_cell.length_a   1.000
_cell.length_b   1.000
_cell.length_c   1.000
_cell.angle_alpha   90.00
_cell.angle_beta   90.00
_cell.angle_gamma   90.00
#
_symmetry.space_group_name_H-M   'P 1'
#
loop_
_entity.id
_entity.type
_entity.pdbx_description
1 polymer ?
#
loop_
_entity_poly.entity_id
_entity_poly.type
_entity_poly.pdbx_seq_one_letter_code
_entity_poly.pdbx_strand_id
1 'polypeptide(L)'
;MSDNKQYRLVTRSDFDGLVCAILLKHINLVNDILFVHPKDMQDGIIAVGANDISTNLPFVDGVHIAFDHHHSETLRNEKKDNHIIDPEAPSAARVVYDYYGGTETFPASWESMMKAVDKGDSAQFDMEEVLHPKRWELLNFIMDSRTGLGRFRDFRISNYELMMDLIEFGKDHSINELLELPDVKERTELYFAHEEKFKAQIKRCATVHGNLVVLDLRDEEIIYSGNRFVIYALFPQCNISIHIMWGLKKQNTVFATGKSIFDRSSTTNVGELMLKYNGGGHNAAGTCQVPHEQNEACLAELISAINADS
;
A
#
# COMPACT_ATOMS: atom_id res chain seq x y z
N MET A 1 1.71 38.17 14.92
CA MET A 1 2.12 36.99 14.14
C MET A 1 1.74 35.81 15.03
N SER A 2 0.69 35.06 14.72
CA SER A 2 0.38 33.83 15.47
C SER A 2 1.53 32.85 15.19
N ASP A 3 2.24 32.43 16.24
CA ASP A 3 3.13 31.27 16.17
C ASP A 3 2.29 30.09 15.66
N ASN A 4 2.37 29.82 14.37
CA ASN A 4 1.69 28.68 13.77
C ASN A 4 2.45 27.45 14.25
N LYS A 5 1.93 26.76 15.27
CA LYS A 5 2.53 25.55 15.80
C LYS A 5 2.62 24.53 14.65
N GLN A 6 3.82 24.06 14.37
CA GLN A 6 4.06 22.99 13.42
C GLN A 6 4.25 21.66 14.14
N TYR A 7 3.88 20.59 13.48
CA TYR A 7 3.87 19.22 13.99
C TYR A 7 4.80 18.33 13.17
N ARG A 8 5.19 17.20 13.75
CA ARG A 8 5.75 16.10 13.00
C ARG A 8 4.60 15.25 12.42
N LEU A 9 4.64 14.97 11.13
CA LEU A 9 3.75 13.98 10.50
C LEU A 9 4.33 12.59 10.68
N VAL A 10 3.52 11.67 11.20
CA VAL A 10 3.80 10.24 11.23
C VAL A 10 2.84 9.58 10.23
N THR A 11 3.37 8.98 9.18
CA THR A 11 2.54 8.44 8.09
C THR A 11 3.16 7.18 7.47
N ARG A 12 2.40 6.53 6.61
CA ARG A 12 2.86 5.37 5.86
C ARG A 12 3.69 5.76 4.64
N SER A 13 4.70 4.94 4.30
CA SER A 13 5.52 5.14 3.09
C SER A 13 4.85 4.52 1.87
N ASP A 14 3.75 5.13 1.42
CA ASP A 14 3.02 4.79 0.20
C ASP A 14 2.44 6.06 -0.44
N PHE A 15 1.68 5.91 -1.52
CA PHE A 15 1.16 7.05 -2.25
C PHE A 15 0.13 7.86 -1.45
N ASP A 16 -0.68 7.22 -0.60
CA ASP A 16 -1.63 7.91 0.27
C ASP A 16 -0.90 8.73 1.34
N GLY A 17 0.12 8.17 1.99
CA GLY A 17 0.96 8.91 2.93
C GLY A 17 1.73 10.07 2.27
N LEU A 18 2.18 9.89 1.02
CA LEU A 18 2.80 10.95 0.22
C LEU A 18 1.84 12.13 0.03
N VAL A 19 0.61 11.87 -0.41
CA VAL A 19 -0.38 12.93 -0.65
C VAL A 19 -0.82 13.58 0.65
N CYS A 20 -1.02 12.83 1.74
CA CYS A 20 -1.26 13.41 3.07
C CYS A 20 -0.15 14.42 3.45
N ALA A 21 1.11 14.07 3.22
CA ALA A 21 2.25 14.94 3.52
C ALA A 21 2.25 16.22 2.65
N ILE A 22 1.96 16.09 1.35
CA ILE A 22 1.83 17.24 0.44
C ILE A 22 0.75 18.20 0.93
N LEU A 23 -0.44 17.69 1.28
CA LEU A 23 -1.58 18.47 1.76
C LEU A 23 -1.20 19.24 3.05
N LEU A 24 -0.68 18.54 4.05
CA LEU A 24 -0.36 19.12 5.35
C LEU A 24 0.81 20.10 5.32
N LYS A 25 1.80 19.89 4.42
CA LYS A 25 2.87 20.85 4.17
C LYS A 25 2.37 22.11 3.46
N HIS A 26 1.43 21.96 2.54
CA HIS A 26 0.86 23.12 1.83
C HIS A 26 0.21 24.14 2.79
N ILE A 27 -0.50 23.65 3.79
CA ILE A 27 -1.14 24.50 4.81
C ILE A 27 -0.19 24.87 5.96
N ASN A 28 1.12 24.61 5.81
CA ASN A 28 2.17 24.89 6.81
C ASN A 28 1.92 24.26 8.19
N LEU A 29 1.25 23.12 8.25
CA LEU A 29 0.92 22.45 9.51
C LEU A 29 2.03 21.49 9.96
N VAL A 30 2.82 20.93 9.03
CA VAL A 30 3.89 19.98 9.32
C VAL A 30 5.23 20.46 8.77
N ASN A 31 6.30 20.19 9.52
CA ASN A 31 7.68 20.53 9.14
C ASN A 31 8.63 19.34 9.15
N ASP A 32 8.28 18.26 9.83
CA ASP A 32 9.04 17.01 9.92
C ASP A 32 8.15 15.84 9.57
N ILE A 33 8.73 14.80 8.96
CA ILE A 33 7.97 13.63 8.49
C ILE A 33 8.69 12.35 8.89
N LEU A 34 7.95 11.44 9.50
CA LEU A 34 8.40 10.10 9.86
C LEU A 34 7.53 9.05 9.15
N PHE A 35 8.16 8.27 8.28
CA PHE A 35 7.49 7.11 7.66
C PHE A 35 7.61 5.89 8.55
N VAL A 36 6.48 5.24 8.83
CA VAL A 36 6.44 4.08 9.71
C VAL A 36 5.61 2.94 9.09
N HIS A 37 5.90 1.73 9.55
CA HIS A 37 5.08 0.57 9.21
C HIS A 37 3.86 0.51 10.16
N PRO A 38 2.63 0.23 9.67
CA PRO A 38 1.43 0.18 10.51
C PRO A 38 1.57 -0.76 11.72
N LYS A 39 2.26 -1.89 11.55
CA LYS A 39 2.51 -2.84 12.65
C LYS A 39 3.36 -2.24 13.77
N ASP A 40 4.40 -1.46 13.43
CA ASP A 40 5.27 -0.83 14.43
C ASP A 40 4.51 0.24 15.23
N MET A 41 3.59 0.94 14.57
CA MET A 41 2.68 1.89 15.21
C MET A 41 1.73 1.17 16.17
N GLN A 42 1.11 0.08 15.71
CA GLN A 42 0.18 -0.73 16.49
C GLN A 42 0.84 -1.40 17.72
N ASP A 43 2.10 -1.83 17.58
CA ASP A 43 2.85 -2.48 18.66
C ASP A 43 3.46 -1.47 19.66
N GLY A 44 3.23 -0.15 19.44
CA GLY A 44 3.76 0.90 20.31
C GLY A 44 5.28 1.09 20.24
N ILE A 45 5.93 0.61 19.17
CA ILE A 45 7.37 0.78 18.95
C ILE A 45 7.69 2.24 18.62
N ILE A 46 6.74 2.92 17.96
CA ILE A 46 6.89 4.32 17.55
C ILE A 46 6.34 5.24 18.65
N ALA A 47 7.23 6.03 19.24
CA ALA A 47 6.81 7.04 20.20
C ALA A 47 6.11 8.20 19.49
N VAL A 48 4.84 8.42 19.83
CA VAL A 48 4.02 9.55 19.36
C VAL A 48 3.48 10.35 20.52
N GLY A 49 3.15 11.63 20.31
CA GLY A 49 2.66 12.51 21.34
C GLY A 49 1.91 13.73 20.81
N ALA A 50 1.67 14.71 21.68
CA ALA A 50 0.91 15.92 21.38
C ALA A 50 1.55 16.86 20.32
N ASN A 51 2.73 16.53 19.82
CA ASN A 51 3.40 17.23 18.73
C ASN A 51 3.38 16.46 17.41
N ASP A 52 2.63 15.36 17.35
CA ASP A 52 2.54 14.51 16.18
C ASP A 52 1.13 14.56 15.57
N ILE A 53 1.07 14.56 14.25
CA ILE A 53 -0.12 14.26 13.45
C ILE A 53 0.10 12.90 12.82
N SER A 54 -0.87 11.99 12.87
CA SER A 54 -0.79 10.71 12.18
C SER A 54 -1.79 10.62 11.02
N THR A 55 -1.38 9.98 9.92
CA THR A 55 -2.26 9.73 8.76
C THR A 55 -2.05 8.32 8.22
N ASN A 56 -3.12 7.66 7.77
CA ASN A 56 -3.07 6.32 7.15
C ASN A 56 -2.39 5.25 8.04
N LEU A 57 -2.58 5.36 9.35
CA LEU A 57 -1.97 4.50 10.38
C LEU A 57 -2.95 4.21 11.52
N PRO A 58 -2.78 3.08 12.22
CA PRO A 58 -3.55 2.79 13.42
C PRO A 58 -3.48 3.94 14.44
N PHE A 59 -4.63 4.27 15.05
CA PHE A 59 -4.70 5.31 16.07
C PHE A 59 -3.89 4.94 17.31
N VAL A 60 -3.15 5.89 17.84
CA VAL A 60 -2.40 5.79 19.11
C VAL A 60 -2.74 6.96 20.01
N ASP A 61 -3.04 6.67 21.28
CA ASP A 61 -3.34 7.70 22.26
C ASP A 61 -2.17 8.68 22.46
N GLY A 62 -2.54 9.94 22.67
CA GLY A 62 -1.57 11.02 22.89
C GLY A 62 -1.17 11.76 21.63
N VAL A 63 -1.48 11.28 20.43
CA VAL A 63 -1.28 12.03 19.17
C VAL A 63 -2.13 13.30 19.18
N HIS A 64 -1.63 14.39 18.57
CA HIS A 64 -2.39 15.64 18.45
C HIS A 64 -3.72 15.42 17.70
N ILE A 65 -3.64 14.86 16.49
CA ILE A 65 -4.78 14.49 15.67
C ILE A 65 -4.38 13.34 14.74
N ALA A 66 -5.31 12.43 14.48
CA ALA A 66 -5.14 11.31 13.55
C ALA A 66 -6.18 11.38 12.44
N PHE A 67 -5.76 11.12 11.19
CA PHE A 67 -6.64 11.00 10.03
C PHE A 67 -6.54 9.60 9.46
N ASP A 68 -7.68 8.94 9.31
CA ASP A 68 -7.73 7.57 8.80
C ASP A 68 -9.04 7.28 8.06
N HIS A 69 -9.04 6.21 7.26
CA HIS A 69 -10.20 5.72 6.55
C HIS A 69 -10.42 4.21 6.72
N HIS A 70 -9.58 3.54 7.50
CA HIS A 70 -9.68 2.10 7.70
C HIS A 70 -10.85 1.72 8.59
N HIS A 71 -11.81 0.96 8.07
CA HIS A 71 -12.97 0.49 8.83
C HIS A 71 -12.58 -0.27 10.10
N SER A 72 -11.47 -1.03 10.09
CA SER A 72 -10.97 -1.75 11.27
C SER A 72 -10.67 -0.85 12.46
N GLU A 73 -10.30 0.40 12.24
CA GLU A 73 -10.01 1.36 13.32
C GLU A 73 -11.29 1.84 14.04
N THR A 74 -12.44 1.84 13.35
CA THR A 74 -13.74 2.11 13.99
C THR A 74 -14.18 0.98 14.92
N LEU A 75 -13.70 -0.24 14.71
CA LEU A 75 -13.98 -1.40 15.55
C LEU A 75 -13.01 -1.51 16.74
N ARG A 76 -11.80 -0.97 16.61
CA ARG A 76 -10.75 -1.02 17.64
C ARG A 76 -10.86 0.12 18.65
N ASN A 77 -11.28 1.27 18.19
CA ASN A 77 -11.23 2.49 18.99
C ASN A 77 -12.64 3.02 19.26
N GLU A 78 -12.85 3.49 20.48
CA GLU A 78 -14.00 4.35 20.77
C GLU A 78 -13.84 5.69 20.03
N LYS A 79 -14.96 6.35 19.78
CA LYS A 79 -14.95 7.67 19.12
C LYS A 79 -14.18 8.69 19.97
N LYS A 80 -13.22 9.37 19.37
CA LYS A 80 -12.39 10.41 19.99
C LYS A 80 -12.40 11.66 19.12
N ASP A 81 -12.36 12.83 19.77
CA ASP A 81 -12.41 14.12 19.06
C ASP A 81 -11.18 14.38 18.18
N ASN A 82 -10.05 13.76 18.51
CA ASN A 82 -8.80 13.85 17.75
C ASN A 82 -8.56 12.66 16.82
N HIS A 83 -9.54 11.80 16.61
CA HIS A 83 -9.50 10.72 15.61
C HIS A 83 -10.53 11.02 14.52
N ILE A 84 -10.07 11.66 13.46
CA ILE A 84 -10.88 12.00 12.30
C ILE A 84 -10.85 10.80 11.37
N ILE A 85 -11.91 10.03 11.38
CA ILE A 85 -12.02 8.79 10.60
C ILE A 85 -13.29 8.82 9.76
N ASP A 86 -13.14 8.47 8.47
CA ASP A 86 -14.24 8.28 7.54
C ASP A 86 -14.03 6.97 6.76
N PRO A 87 -14.70 5.87 7.16
CA PRO A 87 -14.54 4.57 6.49
C PRO A 87 -15.09 4.52 5.06
N GLU A 88 -15.91 5.51 4.66
CA GLU A 88 -16.41 5.61 3.29
C GLU A 88 -15.48 6.41 2.38
N ALA A 89 -14.51 7.11 2.96
CA ALA A 89 -13.50 7.83 2.18
C ALA A 89 -12.59 6.83 1.46
N PRO A 90 -12.23 7.08 0.19
CA PRO A 90 -11.40 6.19 -0.60
C PRO A 90 -9.92 6.19 -0.19
N SER A 91 -9.47 7.19 0.57
CA SER A 91 -8.08 7.34 1.04
C SER A 91 -8.01 8.20 2.30
N ALA A 92 -6.95 8.07 3.11
CA ALA A 92 -6.71 8.98 4.23
C ALA A 92 -6.38 10.41 3.74
N ALA A 93 -5.76 10.55 2.56
CA ALA A 93 -5.57 11.84 1.92
C ALA A 93 -6.90 12.54 1.63
N ARG A 94 -7.94 11.80 1.27
CA ARG A 94 -9.30 12.37 1.09
C ARG A 94 -9.84 12.89 2.41
N VAL A 95 -9.67 12.15 3.50
CA VAL A 95 -10.10 12.61 4.84
C VAL A 95 -9.39 13.90 5.24
N VAL A 96 -8.07 13.99 5.02
CA VAL A 96 -7.29 15.22 5.27
C VAL A 96 -7.78 16.37 4.40
N TYR A 97 -7.96 16.11 3.08
CA TYR A 97 -8.38 17.11 2.12
C TYR A 97 -9.73 17.74 2.49
N ASP A 98 -10.73 16.90 2.78
CA ASP A 98 -12.08 17.34 3.10
C ASP A 98 -12.15 18.05 4.47
N TYR A 99 -11.40 17.55 5.47
CA TYR A 99 -11.32 18.16 6.80
C TYR A 99 -10.78 19.59 6.76
N TYR A 100 -9.79 19.87 5.89
CA TYR A 100 -9.20 21.20 5.77
C TYR A 100 -9.84 22.08 4.70
N GLY A 101 -11.03 21.74 4.19
CA GLY A 101 -11.83 22.61 3.32
C GLY A 101 -11.73 22.35 1.82
N GLY A 102 -11.08 21.27 1.41
CA GLY A 102 -11.11 20.81 0.02
C GLY A 102 -10.64 21.86 -0.97
N THR A 103 -11.46 22.10 -2.00
CA THR A 103 -11.19 23.07 -3.08
C THR A 103 -11.10 24.54 -2.62
N GLU A 104 -11.57 24.86 -1.41
CA GLU A 104 -11.44 26.22 -0.85
C GLU A 104 -10.01 26.47 -0.31
N THR A 105 -9.31 25.42 0.07
CA THR A 105 -7.97 25.48 0.68
C THR A 105 -6.88 25.02 -0.27
N PHE A 106 -7.13 23.98 -1.03
CA PHE A 106 -6.11 23.35 -1.89
C PHE A 106 -6.25 23.74 -3.35
N PRO A 107 -5.14 23.82 -4.12
CA PRO A 107 -5.15 24.20 -5.51
C PRO A 107 -6.05 23.29 -6.37
N ALA A 108 -6.88 23.86 -7.23
CA ALA A 108 -7.71 23.09 -8.16
C ALA A 108 -6.89 22.19 -9.12
N SER A 109 -5.63 22.55 -9.39
CA SER A 109 -4.69 21.72 -10.17
C SER A 109 -4.38 20.35 -9.52
N TRP A 110 -4.61 20.20 -8.23
CA TRP A 110 -4.40 18.95 -7.49
C TRP A 110 -5.53 17.93 -7.60
N GLU A 111 -6.63 18.30 -8.25
CA GLU A 111 -7.78 17.42 -8.50
C GLU A 111 -7.36 16.07 -9.12
N SER A 112 -6.40 16.10 -10.07
CA SER A 112 -5.89 14.86 -10.70
C SER A 112 -5.09 14.00 -9.73
N MET A 113 -4.32 14.61 -8.82
CA MET A 113 -3.58 13.90 -7.77
C MET A 113 -4.56 13.28 -6.75
N MET A 114 -5.56 14.04 -6.32
CA MET A 114 -6.58 13.54 -5.39
C MET A 114 -7.38 12.37 -5.97
N LYS A 115 -7.80 12.44 -7.24
CA LYS A 115 -8.45 11.31 -7.93
C LYS A 115 -7.54 10.09 -8.03
N ALA A 116 -6.26 10.31 -8.22
CA ALA A 116 -5.30 9.23 -8.36
C ALA A 116 -5.02 8.52 -7.04
N VAL A 117 -4.88 9.25 -5.93
CA VAL A 117 -4.70 8.63 -4.61
C VAL A 117 -5.95 7.87 -4.18
N ASP A 118 -7.14 8.42 -4.41
CA ASP A 118 -8.42 7.78 -4.14
C ASP A 118 -8.54 6.44 -4.90
N LYS A 119 -8.22 6.46 -6.19
CA LYS A 119 -8.19 5.26 -7.05
C LYS A 119 -7.16 4.24 -6.56
N GLY A 120 -5.96 4.71 -6.22
CA GLY A 120 -4.83 3.87 -5.84
C GLY A 120 -5.08 3.10 -4.55
N ASP A 121 -5.57 3.77 -3.53
CA ASP A 121 -5.78 3.18 -2.22
C ASP A 121 -7.02 2.28 -2.18
N SER A 122 -8.10 2.67 -2.86
CA SER A 122 -9.30 1.83 -3.05
C SER A 122 -9.13 0.72 -4.11
N ALA A 123 -7.97 0.64 -4.76
CA ALA A 123 -7.63 -0.32 -5.81
C ALA A 123 -8.68 -0.38 -6.95
N GLN A 124 -9.13 0.78 -7.43
CA GLN A 124 -10.13 0.92 -8.50
C GLN A 124 -9.49 1.08 -9.88
N PHE A 125 -8.45 0.30 -10.15
CA PHE A 125 -7.80 0.29 -11.47
C PHE A 125 -8.55 -0.60 -12.45
N ASP A 126 -8.58 -0.18 -13.71
CA ASP A 126 -8.99 -1.05 -14.81
C ASP A 126 -7.83 -1.93 -15.33
N MET A 127 -8.16 -2.82 -16.27
CA MET A 127 -7.19 -3.77 -16.84
C MET A 127 -6.07 -3.06 -17.60
N GLU A 128 -6.40 -2.01 -18.36
CA GLU A 128 -5.45 -1.24 -19.15
C GLU A 128 -4.46 -0.48 -18.24
N GLU A 129 -4.96 0.12 -17.17
CA GLU A 129 -4.14 0.83 -16.18
C GLU A 129 -3.20 -0.12 -15.43
N VAL A 130 -3.61 -1.36 -15.19
CA VAL A 130 -2.78 -2.37 -14.55
C VAL A 130 -1.69 -2.89 -15.49
N LEU A 131 -2.03 -3.13 -16.76
CA LEU A 131 -1.10 -3.69 -17.75
C LEU A 131 -0.17 -2.64 -18.35
N HIS A 132 -0.64 -1.41 -18.51
CA HIS A 132 0.08 -0.31 -19.16
C HIS A 132 0.00 0.97 -18.34
N PRO A 133 0.50 0.97 -17.08
CA PRO A 133 0.37 2.11 -16.19
C PRO A 133 1.08 3.34 -16.74
N LYS A 134 0.44 4.51 -16.58
CA LYS A 134 0.94 5.80 -17.02
C LYS A 134 0.68 6.84 -15.94
N ARG A 135 1.42 7.93 -15.97
CA ARG A 135 1.16 9.10 -15.12
C ARG A 135 1.04 8.72 -13.63
N TRP A 136 -0.07 9.07 -13.01
CA TRP A 136 -0.30 8.82 -11.59
C TRP A 136 -0.38 7.34 -11.23
N GLU A 137 -0.97 6.50 -12.08
CA GLU A 137 -1.03 5.05 -11.88
C GLU A 137 0.37 4.45 -11.83
N LEU A 138 1.26 4.89 -12.72
CA LEU A 138 2.66 4.44 -12.72
C LEU A 138 3.37 4.90 -11.45
N LEU A 139 3.22 6.18 -11.05
CA LEU A 139 3.80 6.68 -9.81
C LEU A 139 3.29 5.88 -8.60
N ASN A 140 1.99 5.64 -8.51
CA ASN A 140 1.40 4.82 -7.45
C ASN A 140 2.03 3.41 -7.39
N PHE A 141 2.20 2.74 -8.53
CA PHE A 141 2.77 1.39 -8.55
C PHE A 141 4.25 1.35 -8.19
N ILE A 142 5.05 2.33 -8.59
CA ILE A 142 6.46 2.37 -8.17
C ILE A 142 6.63 2.76 -6.69
N MET A 143 5.66 3.46 -6.10
CA MET A 143 5.62 3.79 -4.68
C MET A 143 5.09 2.63 -3.82
N ASP A 144 4.32 1.70 -4.38
CA ASP A 144 3.81 0.54 -3.64
C ASP A 144 4.96 -0.43 -3.31
N SER A 145 5.23 -0.63 -2.02
CA SER A 145 6.27 -1.55 -1.56
C SER A 145 6.07 -2.99 -2.07
N ARG A 146 4.82 -3.37 -2.37
CA ARG A 146 4.43 -4.69 -2.90
C ARG A 146 4.86 -4.89 -4.36
N THR A 147 5.13 -3.83 -5.10
CA THR A 147 5.76 -3.89 -6.43
C THR A 147 7.16 -4.51 -6.37
N GLY A 148 7.82 -4.38 -5.22
CA GLY A 148 9.07 -5.05 -4.94
C GLY A 148 10.32 -4.34 -5.47
N LEU A 149 10.23 -3.08 -5.89
CA LEU A 149 11.39 -2.27 -6.27
C LEU A 149 12.41 -2.14 -5.12
N GLY A 150 11.95 -2.13 -3.86
CA GLY A 150 12.83 -2.08 -2.70
C GLY A 150 13.75 -3.30 -2.50
N ARG A 151 13.61 -4.38 -3.29
CA ARG A 151 14.56 -5.50 -3.33
C ARG A 151 15.86 -5.14 -4.05
N PHE A 152 15.79 -4.17 -4.98
CA PHE A 152 16.92 -3.67 -5.77
C PHE A 152 17.48 -2.44 -5.07
N ARG A 153 18.75 -2.49 -4.67
CA ARG A 153 19.36 -1.49 -3.78
C ARG A 153 20.39 -0.59 -4.46
N ASP A 154 20.51 -0.70 -5.78
CA ASP A 154 21.49 0.05 -6.58
C ASP A 154 20.96 1.42 -7.04
N PHE A 155 19.89 1.91 -6.43
CA PHE A 155 19.33 3.24 -6.71
C PHE A 155 20.23 4.36 -6.14
N ARG A 156 20.28 5.46 -6.86
CA ARG A 156 21.09 6.63 -6.51
C ARG A 156 20.75 7.22 -5.13
N ILE A 157 19.46 7.23 -4.79
CA ILE A 157 18.96 7.65 -3.48
C ILE A 157 18.05 6.58 -2.87
N SER A 158 17.93 6.61 -1.56
CA SER A 158 17.02 5.72 -0.84
C SER A 158 15.54 6.00 -1.17
N ASN A 159 14.65 5.05 -0.86
CA ASN A 159 13.21 5.28 -0.99
C ASN A 159 12.71 6.38 -0.04
N TYR A 160 13.33 6.54 1.12
CA TYR A 160 13.01 7.63 2.04
C TYR A 160 13.32 9.00 1.42
N GLU A 161 14.52 9.17 0.87
CA GLU A 161 14.92 10.40 0.18
C GLU A 161 14.02 10.69 -1.01
N LEU A 162 13.68 9.68 -1.81
CA LEU A 162 12.72 9.84 -2.90
C LEU A 162 11.34 10.32 -2.42
N MET A 163 10.83 9.75 -1.33
CA MET A 163 9.56 10.20 -0.73
C MET A 163 9.64 11.68 -0.33
N MET A 164 10.72 12.08 0.31
CA MET A 164 10.92 13.47 0.73
C MET A 164 10.99 14.41 -0.46
N ASP A 165 11.72 14.05 -1.52
CA ASP A 165 11.80 14.83 -2.76
C ASP A 165 10.43 14.93 -3.43
N LEU A 166 9.69 13.84 -3.54
CA LEU A 166 8.35 13.85 -4.13
C LEU A 166 7.35 14.71 -3.35
N ILE A 167 7.47 14.78 -2.02
CA ILE A 167 6.64 15.68 -1.20
C ILE A 167 6.96 17.14 -1.51
N GLU A 168 8.23 17.50 -1.66
CA GLU A 168 8.62 18.87 -1.97
C GLU A 168 8.26 19.25 -3.41
N PHE A 169 8.56 18.40 -4.39
CA PHE A 169 8.27 18.66 -5.80
C PHE A 169 6.79 18.54 -6.14
N GLY A 170 6.06 17.64 -5.49
CA GLY A 170 4.64 17.37 -5.78
C GLY A 170 3.71 18.55 -5.52
N LYS A 171 4.15 19.54 -4.75
CA LYS A 171 3.39 20.78 -4.52
C LYS A 171 3.27 21.66 -5.76
N ASP A 172 4.32 21.71 -6.58
CA ASP A 172 4.50 22.72 -7.63
C ASP A 172 4.65 22.12 -9.04
N HIS A 173 4.76 20.78 -9.16
CA HIS A 173 5.04 20.10 -10.41
C HIS A 173 3.89 19.19 -10.86
N SER A 174 3.70 19.12 -12.16
CA SER A 174 2.77 18.16 -12.78
C SER A 174 3.30 16.72 -12.67
N ILE A 175 2.42 15.74 -12.79
CA ILE A 175 2.82 14.33 -12.81
C ILE A 175 3.85 14.01 -13.92
N ASN A 176 3.76 14.69 -15.06
CA ASN A 176 4.73 14.48 -16.13
C ASN A 176 6.14 14.96 -15.73
N GLU A 177 6.23 16.08 -15.02
CA GLU A 177 7.50 16.59 -14.49
C GLU A 177 8.05 15.69 -13.37
N LEU A 178 7.17 15.19 -12.49
CA LEU A 178 7.57 14.23 -11.44
C LEU A 178 8.17 12.94 -12.03
N LEU A 179 7.59 12.40 -13.10
CA LEU A 179 8.08 11.20 -13.76
C LEU A 179 9.42 11.40 -14.49
N GLU A 180 9.78 12.65 -14.83
CA GLU A 180 11.07 12.98 -15.45
C GLU A 180 12.17 13.25 -14.40
N LEU A 181 11.85 13.32 -13.10
CA LEU A 181 12.87 13.40 -12.05
C LEU A 181 13.82 12.20 -12.16
N PRO A 182 15.13 12.40 -12.11
CA PRO A 182 16.11 11.32 -12.34
C PRO A 182 15.89 10.09 -11.47
N ASP A 183 15.52 10.28 -10.20
CA ASP A 183 15.34 9.21 -9.23
C ASP A 183 14.00 8.47 -9.39
N VAL A 184 12.99 9.13 -9.93
CA VAL A 184 11.72 8.51 -10.34
C VAL A 184 11.94 7.73 -11.63
N LYS A 185 12.66 8.33 -12.61
CA LYS A 185 12.95 7.73 -13.91
C LYS A 185 13.75 6.43 -13.77
N GLU A 186 14.77 6.42 -12.93
CA GLU A 186 15.56 5.23 -12.62
C GLU A 186 14.66 4.05 -12.16
N ARG A 187 13.65 4.33 -11.34
CA ARG A 187 12.70 3.30 -10.85
C ARG A 187 11.69 2.89 -11.90
N THR A 188 11.19 3.82 -12.71
CA THR A 188 10.29 3.50 -13.82
C THR A 188 10.99 2.69 -14.90
N GLU A 189 12.25 3.01 -15.23
CA GLU A 189 13.07 2.24 -16.16
C GLU A 189 13.27 0.80 -15.68
N LEU A 190 13.59 0.59 -14.40
CA LEU A 190 13.70 -0.75 -13.83
C LEU A 190 12.36 -1.49 -13.84
N TYR A 191 11.25 -0.81 -13.49
CA TYR A 191 9.91 -1.38 -13.52
C TYR A 191 9.59 -1.93 -14.92
N PHE A 192 9.77 -1.14 -15.97
CA PHE A 192 9.52 -1.57 -17.35
C PHE A 192 10.52 -2.61 -17.86
N ALA A 193 11.79 -2.51 -17.47
CA ALA A 193 12.79 -3.53 -17.80
C ALA A 193 12.48 -4.91 -17.20
N HIS A 194 11.69 -4.93 -16.14
CA HIS A 194 11.24 -6.17 -15.50
C HIS A 194 9.88 -6.69 -16.01
N GLU A 195 9.12 -5.91 -16.74
CA GLU A 195 7.72 -6.21 -17.09
C GLU A 195 7.54 -7.60 -17.69
N GLU A 196 8.24 -7.92 -18.77
CA GLU A 196 8.12 -9.21 -19.44
C GLU A 196 8.69 -10.36 -18.60
N LYS A 197 9.77 -10.11 -17.88
CA LYS A 197 10.37 -11.10 -16.96
C LYS A 197 9.41 -11.42 -15.81
N PHE A 198 8.75 -10.42 -15.26
CA PHE A 198 7.75 -10.55 -14.22
C PHE A 198 6.53 -11.35 -14.69
N LYS A 199 5.98 -11.02 -15.87
CA LYS A 199 4.87 -11.78 -16.47
C LYS A 199 5.26 -13.24 -16.74
N ALA A 200 6.45 -13.49 -17.26
CA ALA A 200 6.96 -14.84 -17.49
C ALA A 200 7.18 -15.62 -16.18
N GLN A 201 7.68 -14.93 -15.14
CA GLN A 201 7.84 -15.52 -13.80
C GLN A 201 6.49 -15.92 -13.20
N ILE A 202 5.49 -15.03 -13.24
CA ILE A 202 4.13 -15.37 -12.78
C ILE A 202 3.61 -16.62 -13.49
N LYS A 203 3.68 -16.67 -14.83
CA LYS A 203 3.18 -17.82 -15.61
C LYS A 203 3.90 -19.13 -15.28
N ARG A 204 5.20 -19.08 -15.00
CA ARG A 204 6.01 -20.25 -14.67
C ARG A 204 5.78 -20.77 -13.26
N CYS A 205 5.61 -19.87 -12.29
CA CYS A 205 5.56 -20.18 -10.86
C CYS A 205 4.13 -20.29 -10.33
N ALA A 206 3.10 -20.07 -11.17
CA ALA A 206 1.72 -20.12 -10.76
C ALA A 206 1.09 -21.50 -10.96
N THR A 207 0.26 -21.90 -9.99
CA THR A 207 -0.61 -23.09 -10.07
C THR A 207 -2.04 -22.66 -9.77
N VAL A 208 -3.01 -23.15 -10.54
CA VAL A 208 -4.43 -22.83 -10.38
C VAL A 208 -5.15 -23.93 -9.61
N HIS A 209 -5.95 -23.54 -8.61
CA HIS A 209 -6.78 -24.41 -7.78
C HIS A 209 -8.20 -23.83 -7.74
N GLY A 210 -9.05 -24.22 -8.69
CA GLY A 210 -10.40 -23.64 -8.83
C GLY A 210 -10.33 -22.15 -9.20
N ASN A 211 -10.87 -21.29 -8.34
CA ASN A 211 -10.83 -19.83 -8.49
C ASN A 211 -9.60 -19.16 -7.85
N LEU A 212 -8.72 -19.96 -7.24
CA LEU A 212 -7.49 -19.50 -6.58
C LEU A 212 -6.28 -19.70 -7.50
N VAL A 213 -5.40 -18.70 -7.60
CA VAL A 213 -4.07 -18.84 -8.17
C VAL A 213 -3.01 -18.76 -7.06
N VAL A 214 -2.17 -19.77 -6.98
CA VAL A 214 -1.02 -19.84 -6.05
C VAL A 214 0.25 -19.52 -6.83
N LEU A 215 0.98 -18.49 -6.44
CA LEU A 215 2.26 -18.06 -7.00
C LEU A 215 3.37 -18.39 -6.01
N ASP A 216 4.12 -19.46 -6.25
CA ASP A 216 5.23 -19.87 -5.40
C ASP A 216 6.56 -19.34 -5.94
N LEU A 217 7.13 -18.38 -5.23
CA LEU A 217 8.39 -17.71 -5.59
C LEU A 217 9.58 -18.17 -4.76
N ARG A 218 9.46 -19.22 -3.95
CA ARG A 218 10.52 -19.66 -3.04
C ARG A 218 11.77 -20.18 -3.74
N ASP A 219 11.62 -20.75 -4.93
CA ASP A 219 12.73 -21.29 -5.74
C ASP A 219 13.33 -20.27 -6.70
N GLU A 220 12.80 -19.05 -6.71
CA GLU A 220 13.30 -17.98 -7.58
C GLU A 220 14.51 -17.28 -6.96
N GLU A 221 15.60 -17.21 -7.70
CA GLU A 221 16.80 -16.45 -7.31
C GLU A 221 16.53 -14.94 -7.29
N ILE A 222 15.81 -14.46 -8.31
CA ILE A 222 15.40 -13.07 -8.45
C ILE A 222 13.88 -13.01 -8.55
N ILE A 223 13.25 -12.30 -7.61
CA ILE A 223 11.84 -11.94 -7.72
C ILE A 223 11.76 -10.59 -8.42
N TYR A 224 11.31 -10.60 -9.67
CA TYR A 224 11.20 -9.39 -10.48
C TYR A 224 10.14 -8.43 -9.90
N SER A 225 10.39 -7.13 -10.08
CA SER A 225 9.41 -6.10 -9.70
C SER A 225 8.27 -6.03 -10.69
N GLY A 226 7.07 -5.78 -10.20
CA GLY A 226 5.88 -5.62 -11.03
C GLY A 226 4.62 -5.38 -10.20
N ASN A 227 3.59 -4.86 -10.85
CA ASN A 227 2.31 -4.61 -10.23
C ASN A 227 1.65 -5.94 -9.82
N ARG A 228 1.32 -6.07 -8.54
CA ARG A 228 0.71 -7.28 -7.96
C ARG A 228 -0.62 -7.68 -8.59
N PHE A 229 -1.34 -6.76 -9.23
CA PHE A 229 -2.63 -7.05 -9.88
C PHE A 229 -2.50 -7.71 -11.26
N VAL A 230 -1.30 -7.70 -11.86
CA VAL A 230 -1.03 -8.35 -13.16
C VAL A 230 -1.37 -9.84 -13.12
N ILE A 231 -1.27 -10.51 -11.97
CA ILE A 231 -1.63 -11.92 -11.83
C ILE A 231 -3.09 -12.18 -12.24
N TYR A 232 -4.02 -11.27 -11.95
CA TYR A 232 -5.44 -11.41 -12.32
C TYR A 232 -5.71 -11.10 -13.80
N ALA A 233 -4.84 -10.33 -14.45
CA ALA A 233 -4.88 -10.15 -15.90
C ALA A 233 -4.38 -11.40 -16.63
N LEU A 234 -3.42 -12.12 -16.05
CA LEU A 234 -2.87 -13.37 -16.60
C LEU A 234 -3.74 -14.60 -16.28
N PHE A 235 -4.48 -14.58 -15.19
CA PHE A 235 -5.36 -15.64 -14.71
C PHE A 235 -6.77 -15.09 -14.45
N PRO A 236 -7.50 -14.66 -15.48
CA PRO A 236 -8.80 -13.99 -15.33
C PRO A 236 -9.90 -14.89 -14.75
N GLN A 237 -9.70 -16.21 -14.75
CA GLN A 237 -10.60 -17.18 -14.11
C GLN A 237 -10.40 -17.23 -12.58
N CYS A 238 -9.38 -16.57 -12.03
CA CYS A 238 -9.08 -16.58 -10.60
C CYS A 238 -9.47 -15.24 -9.97
N ASN A 239 -10.25 -15.28 -8.89
CA ASN A 239 -10.69 -14.09 -8.17
C ASN A 239 -9.95 -13.87 -6.82
N ILE A 240 -8.99 -14.75 -6.50
CA ILE A 240 -8.13 -14.67 -5.32
C ILE A 240 -6.76 -15.28 -5.61
N SER A 241 -5.71 -14.77 -4.97
CA SER A 241 -4.34 -15.26 -5.13
C SER A 241 -3.65 -15.46 -3.79
N ILE A 242 -2.69 -16.40 -3.75
CA ILE A 242 -1.70 -16.54 -2.67
C ILE A 242 -0.32 -16.39 -3.31
N HIS A 243 0.48 -15.46 -2.80
CA HIS A 243 1.90 -15.35 -3.13
C HIS A 243 2.72 -15.94 -1.99
N ILE A 244 3.56 -16.92 -2.30
CA ILE A 244 4.42 -17.61 -1.34
C ILE A 244 5.86 -17.17 -1.57
N MET A 245 6.51 -16.71 -0.51
CA MET A 245 7.90 -16.27 -0.57
C MET A 245 8.61 -16.47 0.76
N TRP A 246 9.93 -16.49 0.74
CA TRP A 246 10.71 -16.51 1.96
C TRP A 246 10.59 -15.19 2.71
N GLY A 247 10.43 -15.26 4.02
CA GLY A 247 10.58 -14.11 4.90
C GLY A 247 12.03 -13.62 4.98
N LEU A 248 12.26 -12.59 5.77
CA LEU A 248 13.58 -11.97 5.91
C LEU A 248 14.64 -13.04 6.26
N LYS A 249 15.75 -13.05 5.50
CA LYS A 249 16.83 -14.03 5.65
C LYS A 249 16.37 -15.50 5.62
N LYS A 250 15.25 -15.77 4.97
CA LYS A 250 14.63 -17.09 4.90
C LYS A 250 14.30 -17.71 6.27
N GLN A 251 13.96 -16.89 7.26
CA GLN A 251 13.66 -17.38 8.61
C GLN A 251 12.29 -18.05 8.75
N ASN A 252 11.37 -17.77 7.84
CA ASN A 252 10.00 -18.31 7.78
C ASN A 252 9.46 -18.24 6.35
N THR A 253 8.25 -18.76 6.14
CA THR A 253 7.52 -18.61 4.89
C THR A 253 6.39 -17.61 5.04
N VAL A 254 6.29 -16.70 4.08
CA VAL A 254 5.23 -15.67 3.99
C VAL A 254 4.19 -16.13 3.00
N PHE A 255 2.92 -16.11 3.40
CA PHE A 255 1.74 -16.26 2.55
C PHE A 255 1.02 -14.92 2.47
N ALA A 256 1.12 -14.25 1.32
CA ALA A 256 0.42 -13.00 1.06
C ALA A 256 -0.79 -13.28 0.16
N THR A 257 -1.98 -13.13 0.71
CA THR A 257 -3.25 -13.45 0.04
C THR A 257 -3.99 -12.16 -0.30
N GLY A 258 -4.59 -12.13 -1.50
CA GLY A 258 -5.38 -10.98 -1.94
C GLY A 258 -6.48 -11.38 -2.92
N LYS A 259 -7.58 -10.61 -2.93
CA LYS A 259 -8.66 -10.76 -3.89
C LYS A 259 -8.38 -9.98 -5.17
N SER A 260 -8.96 -10.44 -6.28
CA SER A 260 -8.95 -9.72 -7.54
C SER A 260 -9.66 -8.37 -7.41
N ILE A 261 -9.12 -7.38 -8.09
CA ILE A 261 -9.78 -6.06 -8.24
C ILE A 261 -10.72 -6.03 -9.46
N PHE A 262 -10.57 -6.98 -10.37
CA PHE A 262 -11.39 -7.11 -11.59
C PHE A 262 -12.60 -7.98 -11.37
N ASP A 263 -12.43 -9.13 -10.71
CA ASP A 263 -13.51 -10.02 -10.28
C ASP A 263 -13.57 -10.05 -8.75
N ARG A 264 -14.51 -9.29 -8.18
CA ARG A 264 -14.71 -9.14 -6.74
C ARG A 264 -15.68 -10.17 -6.16
N SER A 265 -15.93 -11.26 -6.84
CA SER A 265 -16.90 -12.31 -6.44
C SER A 265 -16.43 -13.21 -5.30
N SER A 266 -15.13 -13.23 -4.97
CA SER A 266 -14.62 -14.02 -3.84
C SER A 266 -15.29 -13.66 -2.52
N THR A 267 -15.87 -14.65 -1.83
CA THR A 267 -16.54 -14.47 -0.53
C THR A 267 -15.59 -14.65 0.66
N THR A 268 -14.38 -15.18 0.45
CA THR A 268 -13.40 -15.43 1.51
C THR A 268 -13.05 -14.15 2.28
N ASN A 269 -13.17 -14.17 3.60
CA ASN A 269 -12.60 -13.11 4.45
C ASN A 269 -11.12 -13.40 4.69
N VAL A 270 -10.26 -12.76 3.89
CA VAL A 270 -8.82 -13.00 3.91
C VAL A 270 -8.21 -12.65 5.28
N GLY A 271 -8.64 -11.54 5.89
CA GLY A 271 -8.13 -11.14 7.20
C GLY A 271 -8.40 -12.20 8.29
N GLU A 272 -9.62 -12.70 8.37
CA GLU A 272 -9.99 -13.77 9.31
C GLU A 272 -9.23 -15.09 9.02
N LEU A 273 -9.06 -15.42 7.74
CA LEU A 273 -8.30 -16.60 7.34
C LEU A 273 -6.84 -16.53 7.80
N MET A 274 -6.19 -15.37 7.62
CA MET A 274 -4.80 -15.17 8.04
C MET A 274 -4.63 -15.15 9.56
N LEU A 275 -5.64 -14.72 10.33
CA LEU A 275 -5.59 -14.74 11.80
C LEU A 275 -5.42 -16.15 12.37
N LYS A 276 -5.91 -17.20 11.69
CA LYS A 276 -5.71 -18.61 12.12
C LYS A 276 -4.22 -19.01 12.20
N TYR A 277 -3.36 -18.28 11.49
CA TYR A 277 -1.91 -18.49 11.42
C TYR A 277 -1.12 -17.34 12.05
N ASN A 278 -1.70 -16.64 13.05
CA ASN A 278 -1.11 -15.46 13.71
C ASN A 278 -0.76 -14.31 12.74
N GLY A 279 -1.43 -14.27 11.60
CA GLY A 279 -1.33 -13.20 10.63
C GLY A 279 -2.37 -12.11 10.85
N GLY A 280 -2.70 -11.40 9.78
CA GLY A 280 -3.74 -10.37 9.81
C GLY A 280 -3.99 -9.78 8.43
N GLY A 281 -4.93 -8.85 8.37
CA GLY A 281 -5.31 -8.18 7.14
C GLY A 281 -6.74 -7.64 7.19
N HIS A 282 -7.23 -7.34 6.00
CA HIS A 282 -8.60 -6.91 5.75
C HIS A 282 -9.38 -8.00 5.03
N ASN A 283 -10.67 -7.79 4.83
CA ASN A 283 -11.50 -8.73 4.07
C ASN A 283 -10.91 -9.10 2.68
N ALA A 284 -10.28 -8.14 2.00
CA ALA A 284 -9.77 -8.31 0.64
C ALA A 284 -8.29 -8.70 0.55
N ALA A 285 -7.50 -8.56 1.61
CA ALA A 285 -6.07 -8.86 1.57
C ALA A 285 -5.51 -9.10 2.96
N GLY A 286 -4.55 -10.02 3.08
CA GLY A 286 -3.92 -10.33 4.35
C GLY A 286 -2.64 -11.12 4.16
N THR A 287 -1.90 -11.29 5.26
CA THR A 287 -0.61 -11.96 5.24
C THR A 287 -0.42 -12.76 6.53
N CYS A 288 0.13 -13.96 6.43
CA CYS A 288 0.64 -14.69 7.57
C CYS A 288 2.07 -15.17 7.32
N GLN A 289 2.76 -15.50 8.41
CA GLN A 289 4.14 -16.03 8.38
C GLN A 289 4.18 -17.28 9.23
N VAL A 290 4.63 -18.38 8.65
CA VAL A 290 4.69 -19.66 9.35
C VAL A 290 6.11 -20.25 9.36
N PRO A 291 6.49 -21.04 10.37
CA PRO A 291 7.72 -21.83 10.36
C PRO A 291 7.78 -22.76 9.15
N HIS A 292 9.00 -23.09 8.69
CA HIS A 292 9.17 -23.90 7.47
C HIS A 292 8.50 -25.27 7.53
N GLU A 293 8.51 -25.90 8.69
CA GLU A 293 7.87 -27.22 8.91
C GLU A 293 6.37 -27.20 8.77
N GLN A 294 5.73 -26.02 8.79
CA GLN A 294 4.28 -25.86 8.65
C GLN A 294 3.85 -25.43 7.23
N ASN A 295 4.79 -25.17 6.32
CA ASN A 295 4.53 -24.61 5.01
C ASN A 295 3.46 -25.38 4.21
N GLU A 296 3.69 -26.69 4.03
CA GLU A 296 2.84 -27.50 3.17
C GLU A 296 1.45 -27.71 3.79
N ALA A 297 1.38 -27.90 5.12
CA ALA A 297 0.12 -28.02 5.84
C ALA A 297 -0.68 -26.70 5.74
N CYS A 298 -0.04 -25.57 6.00
CA CYS A 298 -0.66 -24.25 5.91
C CYS A 298 -1.18 -23.98 4.48
N LEU A 299 -0.38 -24.26 3.45
CA LEU A 299 -0.80 -24.10 2.07
C LEU A 299 -2.03 -24.94 1.72
N ALA A 300 -2.01 -26.22 2.10
CA ALA A 300 -3.12 -27.15 1.83
C ALA A 300 -4.42 -26.68 2.51
N GLU A 301 -4.33 -26.21 3.76
CA GLU A 301 -5.49 -25.70 4.50
C GLU A 301 -6.01 -24.39 3.90
N LEU A 302 -5.12 -23.47 3.48
CA LEU A 302 -5.51 -22.21 2.81
C LEU A 302 -6.23 -22.49 1.49
N ILE A 303 -5.70 -23.40 0.65
CA ILE A 303 -6.34 -23.82 -0.60
C ILE A 303 -7.73 -24.44 -0.32
N SER A 304 -7.81 -25.33 0.67
CA SER A 304 -9.07 -25.98 1.04
C SER A 304 -10.11 -24.97 1.53
N ALA A 305 -9.72 -24.04 2.40
CA ALA A 305 -10.62 -23.03 2.96
C ALA A 305 -11.15 -22.10 1.86
N ILE A 306 -10.27 -21.58 0.99
CA ILE A 306 -10.64 -20.67 -0.10
C ILE A 306 -11.59 -21.36 -1.11
N ASN A 307 -11.31 -22.62 -1.46
CA ASN A 307 -12.18 -23.36 -2.37
C ASN A 307 -13.52 -23.76 -1.74
N ALA A 308 -13.61 -23.86 -0.42
CA ALA A 308 -14.87 -24.11 0.27
C ALA A 308 -15.78 -22.88 0.34
N ASP A 309 -15.21 -21.68 0.24
CA ASP A 309 -15.92 -20.40 0.23
C ASP A 309 -16.41 -20.02 -1.20
N SER A 310 -16.15 -20.83 -2.22
CA SER A 310 -16.34 -20.50 -3.65
C SER A 310 -17.67 -21.03 -4.18
#